data_5d75bba4b3ac03cce8aa501e21f2aa8c
#
_entry.id   5d75bba4b3ac03cce8aa501e21f2aa8c
#
_cell.length_a   1.000
_cell.length_b   1.000
_cell.length_c   1.000
_cell.angle_alpha   90.00
_cell.angle_beta   90.00
_cell.angle_gamma   90.00
#
_symmetry.space_group_name_H-M   'P 1'
#
loop_
_entity.id
_entity.type
_entity.pdbx_description
1 polymer ?
#
loop_
_entity_poly.entity_id
_entity_poly.type
_entity_poly.pdbx_seq_one_letter_code
_entity_poly.pdbx_strand_id
1 'polypeptide(L)'
;MLKPNLKASSTNQPKQALLIAGILFIAINLRPALASVGPLVSTIRESTGLSNSMLGLLTALPLLAFGVVSMLTTLFTKRFGMAATLAGALLLITIGILFRSIDFIPALYIGTILSGIGIAFGNVLLPSLVKRNFESNSGLITSLYSGVMAIGAATAAGISVPLAQNEVFGWRGALGVWALLSFAAFFIWLPQVWRIKKAKKHRNFLKAMKHLTRSALAWKVAIFMGLQSFAFYVILAWVPDILQSRGFDASYSGWMLSLSQGTGVLGSLLIPIWAGRKKDQRSIILILVLLEAISLVGLMFPQAGLVPIWVSLIGFALGGSFGLVLMLIIFRSEDSETAAELSGMAQSIGYLIAATGPILFGSIFDLTGNWSYSIGFLLIIAAVKLYMGLGAGKPGKISQEN
;
A
#
# COMPACT_ATOMS: atom_id res chain seq x y z
N MET A 1 -1.71 -24.65 48.50
CA MET A 1 -1.06 -23.34 48.31
C MET A 1 -0.01 -23.43 47.23
N LEU A 2 -0.37 -23.17 46.00
CA LEU A 2 0.54 -23.13 44.84
C LEU A 2 0.96 -21.68 44.64
N LYS A 3 2.24 -21.37 44.84
CA LYS A 3 2.84 -20.06 44.57
C LYS A 3 2.83 -19.78 43.07
N PRO A 4 2.38 -18.62 42.59
CA PRO A 4 2.50 -18.24 41.19
C PRO A 4 3.98 -17.93 40.89
N ASN A 5 4.54 -18.64 39.91
CA ASN A 5 5.88 -18.40 39.40
C ASN A 5 5.90 -17.12 38.54
N LEU A 6 5.99 -15.96 39.16
CA LEU A 6 6.27 -14.67 38.53
C LEU A 6 7.78 -14.55 38.26
N LYS A 7 8.29 -15.25 37.26
CA LYS A 7 9.56 -14.94 36.61
C LYS A 7 9.29 -14.45 35.19
N ALA A 8 8.70 -13.28 35.05
CA ALA A 8 8.78 -12.50 33.83
C ALA A 8 10.20 -11.93 33.76
N SER A 9 11.02 -12.43 32.85
CA SER A 9 12.41 -12.05 32.68
C SER A 9 12.54 -10.61 32.20
N SER A 10 12.93 -9.71 33.07
CA SER A 10 13.21 -8.28 32.83
C SER A 10 14.35 -8.03 31.81
N THR A 11 15.09 -9.04 31.42
CA THR A 11 16.23 -8.95 30.47
C THR A 11 15.84 -8.94 28.99
N ASN A 12 14.58 -9.21 28.61
CA ASN A 12 14.15 -9.22 27.21
C ASN A 12 13.46 -7.93 26.73
N GLN A 13 13.02 -7.07 27.65
CA GLN A 13 12.27 -5.84 27.31
C GLN A 13 13.04 -4.85 26.40
N PRO A 14 14.31 -4.49 26.67
CA PRO A 14 15.03 -3.55 25.81
C PRO A 14 15.33 -4.10 24.42
N LYS A 15 15.46 -5.44 24.28
CA LYS A 15 15.65 -6.08 22.98
C LYS A 15 14.38 -6.07 22.14
N GLN A 16 13.21 -6.26 22.76
CA GLN A 16 11.92 -6.19 22.09
C GLN A 16 11.57 -4.76 21.70
N ALA A 17 11.82 -3.77 22.55
CA ALA A 17 11.60 -2.36 22.25
C ALA A 17 12.39 -1.90 21.01
N LEU A 18 13.67 -2.28 20.91
CA LEU A 18 14.50 -1.95 19.74
C LEU A 18 13.99 -2.65 18.46
N LEU A 19 13.46 -3.86 18.55
CA LEU A 19 12.87 -4.56 17.42
C LEU A 19 11.57 -3.88 16.97
N ILE A 20 10.70 -3.48 17.91
CA ILE A 20 9.47 -2.72 17.60
C ILE A 20 9.83 -1.39 16.97
N ALA A 21 10.76 -0.63 17.52
CA ALA A 21 11.23 0.62 16.93
C ALA A 21 11.72 0.39 15.49
N GLY A 22 12.57 -0.62 15.26
CA GLY A 22 13.02 -0.98 13.92
C GLY A 22 11.88 -1.31 12.94
N ILE A 23 10.88 -2.06 13.38
CA ILE A 23 9.67 -2.36 12.59
C ILE A 23 8.92 -1.08 12.22
N LEU A 24 8.72 -0.16 13.18
CA LEU A 24 8.01 1.09 12.94
C LEU A 24 8.80 2.02 12.01
N PHE A 25 10.13 2.08 12.16
CA PHE A 25 10.99 2.86 11.27
C PHE A 25 11.07 2.27 9.85
N ILE A 26 11.01 0.96 9.66
CA ILE A 26 10.83 0.37 8.34
C ILE A 26 9.45 0.77 7.79
N ALA A 27 8.39 0.58 8.58
CA ALA A 27 7.01 0.80 8.16
C ALA A 27 6.77 2.24 7.67
N ILE A 28 7.25 3.25 8.40
CA ILE A 28 7.07 4.66 8.02
C ILE A 28 7.70 4.97 6.66
N ASN A 29 8.73 4.23 6.23
CA ASN A 29 9.40 4.42 4.94
C ASN A 29 8.68 3.78 3.74
N LEU A 30 7.69 2.90 3.97
CA LEU A 30 7.05 2.16 2.89
C LEU A 30 6.02 2.95 2.08
N ARG A 31 5.65 4.15 2.50
CA ARG A 31 4.59 4.95 1.87
C ARG A 31 5.02 6.33 1.36
N PRO A 32 5.91 7.09 2.03
CA PRO A 32 6.23 8.46 1.61
C PRO A 32 6.73 8.56 0.18
N ALA A 33 7.60 7.64 -0.24
CA ALA A 33 8.14 7.62 -1.61
C ALA A 33 7.06 7.48 -2.70
N LEU A 34 5.89 6.92 -2.38
CA LEU A 34 4.75 6.79 -3.28
C LEU A 34 3.81 7.99 -3.15
N ALA A 35 3.44 8.33 -1.91
CA ALA A 35 2.43 9.34 -1.61
C ALA A 35 2.88 10.77 -1.92
N SER A 36 4.19 11.04 -1.96
CA SER A 36 4.75 12.35 -2.31
C SER A 36 4.64 12.69 -3.81
N VAL A 37 4.44 11.70 -4.69
CA VAL A 37 4.42 11.91 -6.14
C VAL A 37 3.13 12.60 -6.58
N GLY A 38 1.96 12.12 -6.14
CA GLY A 38 0.66 12.62 -6.57
C GLY A 38 0.49 14.15 -6.46
N PRO A 39 0.77 14.76 -5.29
CA PRO A 39 0.68 16.23 -5.14
C PRO A 39 1.62 17.03 -6.04
N LEU A 40 2.71 16.42 -6.53
CA LEU A 40 3.73 17.06 -7.35
C LEU A 40 3.59 16.77 -8.85
N VAL A 41 2.58 16.01 -9.28
CA VAL A 41 2.41 15.56 -10.67
C VAL A 41 2.33 16.76 -11.63
N SER A 42 1.56 17.81 -11.32
CA SER A 42 1.48 19.03 -12.13
C SER A 42 2.84 19.72 -12.27
N THR A 43 3.53 19.91 -11.15
CA THR A 43 4.87 20.54 -11.13
C THR A 43 5.90 19.72 -11.91
N ILE A 44 5.86 18.39 -11.78
CA ILE A 44 6.74 17.50 -12.55
C ILE A 44 6.40 17.61 -14.04
N ARG A 45 5.11 17.63 -14.42
CA ARG A 45 4.65 17.78 -15.80
C ARG A 45 5.15 19.07 -16.42
N GLU A 46 4.95 20.19 -15.73
CA GLU A 46 5.37 21.51 -16.20
C GLU A 46 6.89 21.62 -16.39
N SER A 47 7.67 21.00 -15.49
CA SER A 47 9.13 21.07 -15.55
C SER A 47 9.77 20.07 -16.54
N THR A 48 9.09 18.95 -16.88
CA THR A 48 9.66 17.87 -17.67
C THR A 48 8.98 17.67 -19.02
N GLY A 49 7.77 18.18 -19.23
CA GLY A 49 6.97 17.94 -20.42
C GLY A 49 6.42 16.51 -20.58
N LEU A 50 6.48 15.70 -19.52
CA LEU A 50 6.01 14.31 -19.56
C LEU A 50 4.48 14.24 -19.67
N SER A 51 3.96 13.32 -20.47
CA SER A 51 2.53 13.02 -20.57
C SER A 51 1.97 12.42 -19.26
N ASN A 52 0.64 12.43 -19.08
CA ASN A 52 0.01 11.84 -17.89
C ASN A 52 0.20 10.33 -17.83
N SER A 53 0.22 9.64 -18.96
CA SER A 53 0.55 8.22 -19.02
C SER A 53 1.98 7.94 -18.52
N MET A 54 2.96 8.77 -18.89
CA MET A 54 4.33 8.65 -18.40
C MET A 54 4.43 8.99 -16.90
N LEU A 55 3.71 9.99 -16.41
CA LEU A 55 3.65 10.32 -14.98
C LEU A 55 2.96 9.21 -14.18
N GLY A 56 1.93 8.56 -14.74
CA GLY A 56 1.30 7.38 -14.16
C GLY A 56 2.28 6.22 -13.91
N LEU A 57 3.34 6.09 -14.72
CA LEU A 57 4.40 5.10 -14.50
C LEU A 57 5.13 5.31 -13.17
N LEU A 58 5.26 6.54 -12.66
CA LEU A 58 5.93 6.81 -11.38
C LEU A 58 5.20 6.14 -10.20
N THR A 59 3.88 5.94 -10.31
CA THR A 59 3.10 5.19 -9.32
C THR A 59 2.99 3.71 -9.67
N ALA A 60 2.94 3.37 -10.96
CA ALA A 60 2.78 2.00 -11.45
C ALA A 60 4.02 1.13 -11.27
N LEU A 61 5.22 1.66 -11.54
CA LEU A 61 6.48 0.91 -11.46
C LEU A 61 6.74 0.28 -10.09
N PRO A 62 6.53 0.96 -8.96
CA PRO A 62 6.64 0.32 -7.65
C PRO A 62 5.64 -0.83 -7.46
N LEU A 63 4.43 -0.75 -8.03
CA LEU A 63 3.43 -1.80 -7.94
C LEU A 63 3.81 -3.04 -8.74
N LEU A 64 4.39 -2.85 -9.93
CA LEU A 64 5.00 -3.93 -10.70
C LEU A 64 6.12 -4.60 -9.90
N ALA A 65 6.98 -3.80 -9.25
CA ALA A 65 8.01 -4.31 -8.36
C ALA A 65 7.39 -5.14 -7.22
N PHE A 66 6.27 -4.70 -6.61
CA PHE A 66 5.57 -5.46 -5.57
C PHE A 66 5.10 -6.82 -6.08
N GLY A 67 4.50 -6.88 -7.27
CA GLY A 67 4.06 -8.13 -7.88
C GLY A 67 5.21 -9.12 -8.09
N VAL A 68 6.31 -8.66 -8.68
CA VAL A 68 7.48 -9.49 -9.02
C VAL A 68 8.30 -9.88 -7.77
N VAL A 69 8.63 -8.90 -6.92
CA VAL A 69 9.49 -9.11 -5.75
C VAL A 69 8.83 -10.00 -4.70
N SER A 70 7.48 -9.96 -4.59
CA SER A 70 6.76 -10.86 -3.70
C SER A 70 7.08 -12.33 -3.95
N MET A 71 7.21 -12.73 -5.21
CA MET A 71 7.58 -14.09 -5.62
C MET A 71 9.05 -14.42 -5.33
N LEU A 72 9.93 -13.43 -5.45
CA LEU A 72 11.37 -13.59 -5.31
C LEU A 72 11.86 -13.46 -3.85
N THR A 73 11.04 -12.93 -2.95
CA THR A 73 11.42 -12.63 -1.56
C THR A 73 12.00 -13.85 -0.83
N THR A 74 11.45 -15.05 -1.08
CA THR A 74 11.94 -16.28 -0.48
C THR A 74 13.37 -16.63 -0.90
N LEU A 75 13.79 -16.31 -2.12
CA LEU A 75 15.17 -16.54 -2.59
C LEU A 75 16.16 -15.66 -1.81
N PHE A 76 15.84 -14.39 -1.64
CA PHE A 76 16.67 -13.45 -0.89
C PHE A 76 16.75 -13.81 0.59
N THR A 77 15.62 -14.13 1.21
CA THR A 77 15.60 -14.50 2.64
C THR A 77 16.29 -15.84 2.93
N LYS A 78 16.29 -16.78 1.99
CA LYS A 78 17.10 -18.01 2.09
C LYS A 78 18.59 -17.69 2.08
N ARG A 79 19.03 -16.81 1.18
CA ARG A 79 20.46 -16.51 1.01
C ARG A 79 20.99 -15.61 2.11
N PHE A 80 20.32 -14.49 2.37
CA PHE A 80 20.82 -13.41 3.26
C PHE A 80 20.15 -13.43 4.66
N GLY A 81 18.97 -14.03 4.79
CA GLY A 81 18.12 -13.94 5.98
C GLY A 81 17.20 -12.72 5.94
N MET A 82 16.13 -12.76 6.73
CA MET A 82 15.09 -11.71 6.74
C MET A 82 15.62 -10.34 7.15
N ALA A 83 16.44 -10.28 8.21
CA ALA A 83 16.94 -9.01 8.73
C ALA A 83 17.91 -8.31 7.77
N ALA A 84 18.82 -9.06 7.13
CA ALA A 84 19.73 -8.49 6.14
C ALA A 84 19.00 -8.10 4.85
N THR A 85 17.95 -8.84 4.44
CA THR A 85 17.10 -8.46 3.30
C THR A 85 16.37 -7.14 3.58
N LEU A 86 15.85 -6.92 4.79
CA LEU A 86 15.23 -5.66 5.20
C LEU A 86 16.23 -4.50 5.27
N ALA A 87 17.46 -4.74 5.74
CA ALA A 87 18.53 -3.73 5.69
C ALA A 87 18.85 -3.33 4.24
N GLY A 88 19.02 -4.32 3.35
CA GLY A 88 19.20 -4.08 1.92
C GLY A 88 18.01 -3.35 1.28
N ALA A 89 16.79 -3.64 1.71
CA ALA A 89 15.58 -2.94 1.29
C ALA A 89 15.61 -1.46 1.64
N LEU A 90 15.99 -1.09 2.88
CA LEU A 90 16.13 0.31 3.30
C LEU A 90 17.22 1.05 2.51
N LEU A 91 18.34 0.40 2.22
CA LEU A 91 19.37 0.96 1.34
C LEU A 91 18.85 1.17 -0.09
N LEU A 92 18.10 0.21 -0.65
CA LEU A 92 17.49 0.37 -1.97
C LEU A 92 16.48 1.52 -1.99
N ILE A 93 15.67 1.70 -0.93
CA ILE A 93 14.77 2.85 -0.81
C ILE A 93 15.58 4.14 -0.80
N THR A 94 16.64 4.23 0.03
CA THR A 94 17.48 5.42 0.13
C THR A 94 18.13 5.76 -1.21
N ILE A 95 18.84 4.80 -1.81
CA ILE A 95 19.53 4.97 -3.10
C ILE A 95 18.51 5.32 -4.20
N GLY A 96 17.37 4.64 -4.24
CA GLY A 96 16.31 4.90 -5.21
C GLY A 96 15.74 6.31 -5.09
N ILE A 97 15.49 6.79 -3.86
CA ILE A 97 15.02 8.16 -3.63
C ILE A 97 16.07 9.19 -4.05
N LEU A 98 17.33 9.00 -3.68
CA LEU A 98 18.41 9.91 -4.09
C LEU A 98 18.57 9.91 -5.61
N PHE A 99 18.53 8.73 -6.25
CA PHE A 99 18.71 8.61 -7.69
C PHE A 99 17.58 9.29 -8.46
N ARG A 100 16.31 9.14 -8.04
CA ARG A 100 15.16 9.80 -8.69
C ARG A 100 15.15 11.33 -8.50
N SER A 101 15.96 11.86 -7.57
CA SER A 101 16.08 13.30 -7.32
C SER A 101 17.14 13.98 -8.20
N ILE A 102 17.91 13.21 -8.99
CA ILE A 102 18.88 13.73 -9.96
C ILE A 102 18.13 14.39 -11.13
N ASP A 103 18.68 15.46 -11.69
CA ASP A 103 18.11 16.17 -12.86
C ASP A 103 18.38 15.40 -14.17
N PHE A 104 17.73 14.23 -14.29
CA PHE A 104 17.80 13.36 -15.45
C PHE A 104 16.56 12.45 -15.48
N ILE A 105 15.72 12.55 -16.53
CA ILE A 105 14.44 11.82 -16.61
C ILE A 105 14.60 10.31 -16.42
N PRO A 106 15.54 9.59 -17.05
CA PRO A 106 15.72 8.16 -16.79
C PRO A 106 16.03 7.85 -15.32
N ALA A 107 16.76 8.72 -14.61
CA ALA A 107 17.04 8.53 -13.19
C ALA A 107 15.78 8.60 -12.34
N LEU A 108 14.81 9.44 -12.71
CA LEU A 108 13.50 9.52 -12.05
C LEU A 108 12.80 8.14 -12.06
N TYR A 109 12.78 7.45 -13.19
CA TYR A 109 12.16 6.12 -13.34
C TYR A 109 12.97 5.01 -12.68
N ILE A 110 14.27 4.96 -12.92
CA ILE A 110 15.17 3.95 -12.33
C ILE A 110 15.13 4.07 -10.79
N GLY A 111 15.25 5.27 -10.25
CA GLY A 111 15.15 5.51 -8.81
C GLY A 111 13.80 5.11 -8.23
N THR A 112 12.71 5.32 -8.99
CA THR A 112 11.37 4.87 -8.62
C THR A 112 11.27 3.34 -8.58
N ILE A 113 11.86 2.63 -9.54
CA ILE A 113 11.92 1.16 -9.53
C ILE A 113 12.74 0.65 -8.33
N LEU A 114 13.93 1.22 -8.10
CA LEU A 114 14.80 0.81 -6.98
C LEU A 114 14.09 0.99 -5.63
N SER A 115 13.49 2.17 -5.40
CA SER A 115 12.71 2.40 -4.18
C SER A 115 11.52 1.46 -4.08
N GLY A 116 10.83 1.19 -5.20
CA GLY A 116 9.73 0.22 -5.29
C GLY A 116 10.14 -1.20 -4.89
N ILE A 117 11.29 -1.68 -5.35
CA ILE A 117 11.84 -2.98 -4.96
C ILE A 117 12.10 -3.04 -3.46
N GLY A 118 12.71 -2.00 -2.88
CA GLY A 118 12.93 -1.91 -1.44
C GLY A 118 11.62 -1.94 -0.64
N ILE A 119 10.63 -1.15 -1.06
CA ILE A 119 9.30 -1.12 -0.45
C ILE A 119 8.60 -2.48 -0.54
N ALA A 120 8.75 -3.19 -1.67
CA ALA A 120 8.18 -4.52 -1.85
C ALA A 120 8.71 -5.53 -0.82
N PHE A 121 10.02 -5.56 -0.59
CA PHE A 121 10.60 -6.40 0.46
C PHE A 121 10.04 -6.04 1.85
N GLY A 122 9.91 -4.76 2.17
CA GLY A 122 9.31 -4.29 3.41
C GLY A 122 7.88 -4.79 3.60
N ASN A 123 7.02 -4.59 2.60
CA ASN A 123 5.61 -5.00 2.63
C ASN A 123 5.44 -6.52 2.82
N VAL A 124 6.28 -7.34 2.18
CA VAL A 124 6.20 -8.81 2.27
C VAL A 124 6.79 -9.34 3.58
N LEU A 125 7.88 -8.74 4.06
CA LEU A 125 8.63 -9.28 5.20
C LEU A 125 8.14 -8.79 6.56
N LEU A 126 7.58 -7.58 6.66
CA LEU A 126 7.10 -7.05 7.96
C LEU A 126 6.03 -7.92 8.61
N PRO A 127 4.96 -8.36 7.93
CA PRO A 127 3.96 -9.26 8.53
C PRO A 127 4.58 -10.57 9.02
N SER A 128 5.50 -11.16 8.24
CA SER A 128 6.21 -12.39 8.60
C SER A 128 7.11 -12.21 9.80
N LEU A 129 7.80 -11.06 9.89
CA LEU A 129 8.67 -10.70 11.00
C LEU A 129 7.86 -10.52 12.30
N VAL A 130 6.72 -9.82 12.21
CA VAL A 130 5.82 -9.59 13.35
C VAL A 130 5.25 -10.93 13.85
N LYS A 131 4.71 -11.76 12.97
CA LYS A 131 4.17 -13.08 13.33
C LYS A 131 5.22 -13.95 14.03
N ARG A 132 6.46 -13.91 13.55
CA ARG A 132 7.56 -14.73 14.08
C ARG A 132 8.03 -14.28 15.48
N ASN A 133 8.05 -12.98 15.76
CA ASN A 133 8.67 -12.43 16.97
C ASN A 133 7.65 -11.98 18.03
N PHE A 134 6.38 -11.80 17.63
CA PHE A 134 5.31 -11.25 18.47
C PHE A 134 4.00 -12.05 18.30
N GLU A 135 4.06 -13.39 18.34
CA GLU A 135 2.91 -14.25 18.06
C GLU A 135 1.66 -13.90 18.90
N SER A 136 1.83 -13.70 20.21
CA SER A 136 0.73 -13.31 21.13
C SER A 136 0.24 -11.87 20.93
N ASN A 137 1.07 -10.96 20.42
CA ASN A 137 0.78 -9.54 20.26
C ASN A 137 0.83 -9.09 18.79
N SER A 138 0.77 -10.05 17.85
CA SER A 138 0.91 -9.77 16.42
C SER A 138 -0.12 -8.78 15.90
N GLY A 139 -1.36 -8.85 16.39
CA GLY A 139 -2.41 -7.90 16.04
C GLY A 139 -2.07 -6.46 16.44
N LEU A 140 -1.62 -6.24 17.68
CA LEU A 140 -1.22 -4.92 18.17
C LEU A 140 -0.06 -4.33 17.36
N ILE A 141 0.99 -5.12 17.16
CA ILE A 141 2.18 -4.65 16.40
C ILE A 141 1.81 -4.38 14.94
N THR A 142 0.94 -5.20 14.33
CA THR A 142 0.44 -4.97 12.97
C THR A 142 -0.36 -3.68 12.88
N SER A 143 -1.25 -3.41 13.83
CA SER A 143 -2.01 -2.16 13.88
C SER A 143 -1.10 -0.95 14.04
N LEU A 144 -0.09 -1.04 14.92
CA LEU A 144 0.88 0.04 15.13
C LEU A 144 1.68 0.34 13.86
N TYR A 145 2.28 -0.66 13.20
CA TYR A 145 3.08 -0.38 12.01
C TYR A 145 2.19 0.07 10.83
N SER A 146 0.97 -0.45 10.70
CA SER A 146 0.03 0.00 9.68
C SER A 146 -0.40 1.46 9.90
N GLY A 147 -0.64 1.85 11.15
CA GLY A 147 -0.91 3.24 11.53
C GLY A 147 0.27 4.17 11.19
N VAL A 148 1.50 3.75 11.52
CA VAL A 148 2.72 4.51 11.21
C VAL A 148 2.94 4.63 9.68
N MET A 149 2.68 3.57 8.91
CA MET A 149 2.69 3.64 7.44
C MET A 149 1.72 4.68 6.91
N ALA A 150 0.52 4.73 7.46
CA ALA A 150 -0.50 5.68 7.04
C ALA A 150 -0.15 7.13 7.44
N ILE A 151 0.42 7.34 8.62
CA ILE A 151 0.97 8.64 9.03
C ILE A 151 2.06 9.08 8.03
N GLY A 152 2.97 8.19 7.66
CA GLY A 152 4.00 8.47 6.65
C GLY A 152 3.40 8.88 5.30
N ALA A 153 2.35 8.18 4.84
CA ALA A 153 1.64 8.54 3.60
C ALA A 153 0.96 9.91 3.69
N ALA A 154 0.21 10.16 4.77
CA ALA A 154 -0.51 11.40 4.99
C ALA A 154 0.44 12.60 5.09
N THR A 155 1.53 12.45 5.87
CA THR A 155 2.57 13.47 5.98
C THR A 155 3.19 13.78 4.62
N ALA A 156 3.57 12.74 3.86
CA ALA A 156 4.17 12.93 2.54
C ALA A 156 3.22 13.64 1.57
N ALA A 157 1.95 13.25 1.55
CA ALA A 157 0.96 13.91 0.70
C ALA A 157 0.75 15.38 1.06
N GLY A 158 0.69 15.71 2.36
CA GLY A 158 0.43 17.09 2.83
C GLY A 158 1.62 18.02 2.64
N ILE A 159 2.85 17.58 2.96
CA ILE A 159 4.03 18.49 2.98
C ILE A 159 4.78 18.55 1.65
N SER A 160 4.48 17.68 0.67
CA SER A 160 5.24 17.63 -0.60
C SER A 160 5.19 18.95 -1.36
N VAL A 161 4.01 19.61 -1.46
CA VAL A 161 3.86 20.87 -2.16
C VAL A 161 4.55 22.03 -1.43
N PRO A 162 4.36 22.25 -0.11
CA PRO A 162 5.12 23.25 0.64
C PRO A 162 6.63 23.09 0.51
N LEU A 163 7.14 21.86 0.50
CA LEU A 163 8.56 21.60 0.29
C LEU A 163 9.01 21.94 -1.13
N ALA A 164 8.20 21.63 -2.14
CA ALA A 164 8.52 21.88 -3.54
C ALA A 164 8.48 23.36 -3.91
N GLN A 165 7.67 24.17 -3.20
CA GLN A 165 7.59 25.64 -3.37
C GLN A 165 8.80 26.36 -2.78
N ASN A 166 9.61 25.71 -1.96
CA ASN A 166 10.86 26.29 -1.48
C ASN A 166 11.89 26.30 -2.62
N GLU A 167 12.45 27.47 -2.91
CA GLU A 167 13.39 27.67 -4.03
C GLU A 167 14.65 26.80 -3.94
N VAL A 168 15.11 26.46 -2.74
CA VAL A 168 16.30 25.61 -2.52
C VAL A 168 15.99 24.13 -2.82
N PHE A 169 14.80 23.65 -2.50
CA PHE A 169 14.46 22.23 -2.63
C PHE A 169 13.86 21.89 -4.00
N GLY A 170 12.93 22.73 -4.48
CA GLY A 170 12.12 22.40 -5.63
C GLY A 170 11.42 21.04 -5.50
N TRP A 171 10.77 20.54 -6.54
CA TRP A 171 10.07 19.27 -6.50
C TRP A 171 11.02 18.04 -6.35
N ARG A 172 12.24 18.14 -6.87
CA ARG A 172 13.25 17.07 -6.72
C ARG A 172 13.71 16.94 -5.27
N GLY A 173 13.96 18.05 -4.59
CA GLY A 173 14.28 18.07 -3.18
C GLY A 173 13.13 17.59 -2.30
N ALA A 174 11.88 17.97 -2.64
CA ALA A 174 10.69 17.49 -1.96
C ALA A 174 10.52 15.95 -2.07
N LEU A 175 10.89 15.35 -3.21
CA LEU A 175 10.98 13.89 -3.33
C LEU A 175 12.19 13.32 -2.60
N GLY A 176 13.32 14.02 -2.60
CA GLY A 176 14.62 13.59 -2.07
C GLY A 176 14.70 13.54 -0.55
N VAL A 177 13.98 14.42 0.15
CA VAL A 177 14.03 14.54 1.62
C VAL A 177 13.73 13.22 2.35
N TRP A 178 12.89 12.38 1.76
CA TRP A 178 12.52 11.08 2.30
C TRP A 178 13.68 10.08 2.35
N ALA A 179 14.77 10.33 1.62
CA ALA A 179 16.00 9.54 1.73
C ALA A 179 16.63 9.65 3.13
N LEU A 180 16.52 10.81 3.79
CA LEU A 180 17.02 10.99 5.16
C LEU A 180 16.32 10.05 6.14
N LEU A 181 14.98 9.90 5.98
CA LEU A 181 14.20 9.01 6.84
C LEU A 181 14.57 7.54 6.63
N SER A 182 14.72 7.10 5.37
CA SER A 182 15.11 5.73 5.05
C SER A 182 16.55 5.41 5.44
N PHE A 183 17.45 6.37 5.32
CA PHE A 183 18.83 6.25 5.77
C PHE A 183 18.93 6.14 7.29
N ALA A 184 18.22 6.98 8.04
CA ALA A 184 18.12 6.86 9.49
C ALA A 184 17.54 5.51 9.92
N ALA A 185 16.47 5.06 9.25
CA ALA A 185 15.87 3.76 9.51
C ALA A 185 16.84 2.59 9.28
N PHE A 186 17.72 2.70 8.27
CA PHE A 186 18.76 1.70 8.02
C PHE A 186 19.68 1.52 9.23
N PHE A 187 20.18 2.60 9.83
CA PHE A 187 21.05 2.52 11.00
C PHE A 187 20.32 1.98 12.23
N ILE A 188 19.07 2.40 12.44
CA ILE A 188 18.23 1.88 13.55
C ILE A 188 17.98 0.38 13.38
N TRP A 189 17.83 -0.09 12.13
CA TRP A 189 17.60 -1.51 11.83
C TRP A 189 18.88 -2.35 11.86
N LEU A 190 20.05 -1.77 11.57
CA LEU A 190 21.32 -2.48 11.39
C LEU A 190 21.66 -3.47 12.53
N PRO A 191 21.46 -3.15 13.82
CA PRO A 191 21.73 -4.09 14.91
C PRO A 191 20.92 -5.38 14.85
N GLN A 192 19.75 -5.38 14.17
CA GLN A 192 18.88 -6.55 14.04
C GLN A 192 19.44 -7.59 13.06
N VAL A 193 20.33 -7.18 12.14
CA VAL A 193 20.95 -8.09 11.16
C VAL A 193 21.74 -9.20 11.87
N TRP A 194 22.41 -8.88 12.97
CA TRP A 194 23.18 -9.87 13.74
C TRP A 194 22.35 -10.61 14.80
N ARG A 195 21.19 -10.07 15.19
CA ARG A 195 20.32 -10.62 16.24
C ARG A 195 19.31 -11.63 15.71
N ILE A 196 18.76 -11.42 14.52
CA ILE A 196 17.70 -12.25 13.96
C ILE A 196 18.31 -13.42 13.16
N LYS A 197 18.21 -14.62 13.70
CA LYS A 197 18.71 -15.85 13.05
C LYS A 197 17.91 -16.17 11.78
N LYS A 198 18.57 -16.76 10.79
CA LYS A 198 17.92 -17.27 9.56
C LYS A 198 16.88 -18.34 9.90
N ALA A 199 15.76 -18.37 9.18
CA ALA A 199 14.76 -19.42 9.32
C ALA A 199 15.26 -20.74 8.70
N LYS A 200 14.99 -21.86 9.36
CA LYS A 200 15.46 -23.19 8.91
C LYS A 200 14.58 -23.83 7.84
N LYS A 201 13.30 -23.50 7.77
CA LYS A 201 12.33 -24.04 6.79
C LYS A 201 11.72 -22.94 5.93
N HIS A 202 11.65 -23.15 4.63
CA HIS A 202 10.94 -22.29 3.68
C HIS A 202 10.02 -23.19 2.84
N ARG A 203 8.77 -22.79 2.74
CA ARG A 203 7.76 -23.49 1.95
C ARG A 203 7.92 -23.19 0.45
N ASN A 204 7.44 -24.10 -0.38
CA ASN A 204 7.53 -23.96 -1.84
C ASN A 204 6.28 -23.24 -2.37
N PHE A 205 6.34 -21.90 -2.46
CA PHE A 205 5.27 -21.02 -2.90
C PHE A 205 4.65 -21.43 -4.25
N LEU A 206 5.46 -21.88 -5.21
CA LEU A 206 4.98 -22.25 -6.55
C LEU A 206 4.07 -23.50 -6.53
N LYS A 207 4.31 -24.44 -5.61
CA LYS A 207 3.47 -25.65 -5.49
C LYS A 207 2.09 -25.29 -4.92
N ALA A 208 2.04 -24.37 -3.97
CA ALA A 208 0.81 -23.85 -3.38
C ALA A 208 -0.04 -23.06 -4.39
N MET A 209 0.60 -22.21 -5.20
CA MET A 209 -0.08 -21.43 -6.24
C MET A 209 -0.85 -22.30 -7.23
N LYS A 210 -0.30 -23.47 -7.63
CA LYS A 210 -0.95 -24.36 -8.61
C LYS A 210 -2.33 -24.86 -8.16
N HIS A 211 -2.54 -25.04 -6.87
CA HIS A 211 -3.84 -25.46 -6.33
C HIS A 211 -4.86 -24.29 -6.32
N LEU A 212 -4.44 -23.13 -5.82
CA LEU A 212 -5.30 -21.94 -5.72
C LEU A 212 -5.77 -21.43 -7.07
N THR A 213 -4.96 -21.56 -8.12
CA THR A 213 -5.34 -21.11 -9.48
C THR A 213 -6.55 -21.87 -10.06
N ARG A 214 -6.92 -23.02 -9.51
CA ARG A 214 -8.13 -23.77 -9.90
C ARG A 214 -9.38 -23.31 -9.15
N SER A 215 -9.26 -22.57 -8.06
CA SER A 215 -10.40 -22.13 -7.25
C SER A 215 -10.97 -20.81 -7.76
N ALA A 216 -12.24 -20.83 -8.22
CA ALA A 216 -12.95 -19.62 -8.59
C ALA A 216 -13.10 -18.61 -7.44
N LEU A 217 -13.20 -19.09 -6.19
CA LEU A 217 -13.26 -18.24 -5.01
C LEU A 217 -11.92 -17.53 -4.76
N ALA A 218 -10.78 -18.23 -4.94
CA ALA A 218 -9.46 -17.61 -4.84
C ALA A 218 -9.27 -16.49 -5.87
N TRP A 219 -9.71 -16.69 -7.11
CA TRP A 219 -9.69 -15.66 -8.14
C TRP A 219 -10.57 -14.46 -7.79
N LYS A 220 -11.78 -14.67 -7.27
CA LYS A 220 -12.66 -13.56 -6.84
C LYS A 220 -12.02 -12.72 -5.75
N VAL A 221 -11.37 -13.34 -4.78
CA VAL A 221 -10.63 -12.63 -3.72
C VAL A 221 -9.43 -11.86 -4.31
N ALA A 222 -8.65 -12.50 -5.20
CA ALA A 222 -7.48 -11.89 -5.81
C ALA A 222 -7.85 -10.69 -6.72
N ILE A 223 -8.90 -10.82 -7.54
CA ILE A 223 -9.37 -9.74 -8.41
C ILE A 223 -9.99 -8.61 -7.57
N PHE A 224 -10.77 -8.91 -6.53
CA PHE A 224 -11.29 -7.90 -5.62
C PHE A 224 -10.16 -7.13 -4.94
N MET A 225 -9.08 -7.82 -4.49
CA MET A 225 -7.86 -7.19 -3.97
C MET A 225 -7.21 -6.28 -5.03
N GLY A 226 -7.12 -6.75 -6.28
CA GLY A 226 -6.53 -6.00 -7.38
C GLY A 226 -7.30 -4.74 -7.71
N LEU A 227 -8.62 -4.84 -7.86
CA LEU A 227 -9.46 -3.70 -8.25
C LEU A 227 -9.60 -2.64 -7.15
N GLN A 228 -9.64 -3.05 -5.87
CA GLN A 228 -9.58 -2.08 -4.77
C GLN A 228 -8.22 -1.37 -4.72
N SER A 229 -7.12 -2.10 -4.95
CA SER A 229 -5.78 -1.49 -5.01
C SER A 229 -5.60 -0.62 -6.25
N PHE A 230 -6.18 -1.00 -7.38
CA PHE A 230 -6.25 -0.19 -8.59
C PHE A 230 -6.85 1.19 -8.27
N ALA A 231 -8.06 1.22 -7.69
CA ALA A 231 -8.71 2.45 -7.31
C ALA A 231 -7.89 3.27 -6.31
N PHE A 232 -7.34 2.60 -5.28
CA PHE A 232 -6.50 3.26 -4.28
C PHE A 232 -5.29 3.98 -4.90
N TYR A 233 -4.56 3.32 -5.79
CA TYR A 233 -3.36 3.92 -6.39
C TYR A 233 -3.69 4.96 -7.47
N VAL A 234 -4.84 4.87 -8.13
CA VAL A 234 -5.35 5.93 -8.98
C VAL A 234 -5.65 7.19 -8.16
N ILE A 235 -6.38 7.06 -7.05
CA ILE A 235 -6.69 8.18 -6.14
C ILE A 235 -5.41 8.80 -5.57
N LEU A 236 -4.46 7.95 -5.16
CA LEU A 236 -3.17 8.40 -4.63
C LEU A 236 -2.36 9.20 -5.65
N ALA A 237 -2.40 8.81 -6.92
CA ALA A 237 -1.65 9.47 -7.98
C ALA A 237 -2.32 10.75 -8.51
N TRP A 238 -3.65 10.74 -8.67
CA TRP A 238 -4.31 11.70 -9.54
C TRP A 238 -5.28 12.66 -8.85
N VAL A 239 -5.76 12.39 -7.62
CA VAL A 239 -6.69 13.30 -6.94
C VAL A 239 -6.14 14.72 -6.80
N PRO A 240 -4.87 14.94 -6.41
CA PRO A 240 -4.35 16.31 -6.34
C PRO A 240 -4.36 17.02 -7.68
N ASP A 241 -4.00 16.34 -8.77
CA ASP A 241 -3.98 16.91 -10.11
C ASP A 241 -5.39 17.20 -10.65
N ILE A 242 -6.36 16.31 -10.37
CA ILE A 242 -7.78 16.54 -10.66
C ILE A 242 -8.28 17.82 -9.97
N LEU A 243 -7.95 18.03 -8.71
CA LEU A 243 -8.36 19.21 -7.97
C LEU A 243 -7.68 20.48 -8.51
N GLN A 244 -6.37 20.42 -8.79
CA GLN A 244 -5.63 21.54 -9.37
C GLN A 244 -6.17 21.92 -10.75
N SER A 245 -6.49 20.96 -11.62
CA SER A 245 -7.09 21.21 -12.93
C SER A 245 -8.45 21.91 -12.87
N ARG A 246 -9.08 21.92 -11.69
CA ARG A 246 -10.36 22.59 -11.41
C ARG A 246 -10.20 23.91 -10.65
N GLY A 247 -8.96 24.41 -10.55
CA GLY A 247 -8.65 25.71 -9.97
C GLY A 247 -8.39 25.70 -8.46
N PHE A 248 -8.32 24.55 -7.82
CA PHE A 248 -7.93 24.48 -6.41
C PHE A 248 -6.41 24.66 -6.27
N ASP A 249 -5.98 25.29 -5.19
CA ASP A 249 -4.57 25.47 -4.87
C ASP A 249 -3.85 24.12 -4.70
N ALA A 250 -2.57 24.09 -5.08
CA ALA A 250 -1.76 22.88 -5.02
C ALA A 250 -1.57 22.37 -3.58
N SER A 251 -1.33 23.27 -2.61
CA SER A 251 -1.21 22.90 -1.19
C SER A 251 -2.51 22.33 -0.66
N TYR A 252 -3.64 22.98 -0.96
CA TYR A 252 -4.97 22.47 -0.61
C TYR A 252 -5.20 21.07 -1.18
N SER A 253 -4.88 20.85 -2.46
CA SER A 253 -5.03 19.55 -3.14
C SER A 253 -4.19 18.46 -2.48
N GLY A 254 -2.96 18.78 -2.06
CA GLY A 254 -2.11 17.87 -1.28
C GLY A 254 -2.69 17.53 0.09
N TRP A 255 -3.24 18.52 0.81
CA TRP A 255 -3.91 18.29 2.08
C TRP A 255 -5.20 17.48 1.95
N MET A 256 -5.94 17.63 0.84
CA MET A 256 -7.11 16.80 0.54
C MET A 256 -6.71 15.33 0.33
N LEU A 257 -5.59 15.05 -0.34
CA LEU A 257 -5.05 13.69 -0.41
C LEU A 257 -4.62 13.17 0.98
N SER A 258 -3.97 14.02 1.78
CA SER A 258 -3.60 13.69 3.17
C SER A 258 -4.84 13.30 4.00
N LEU A 259 -5.93 14.05 3.89
CA LEU A 259 -7.21 13.77 4.55
C LEU A 259 -7.78 12.41 4.09
N SER A 260 -7.73 12.12 2.80
CA SER A 260 -8.15 10.83 2.24
C SER A 260 -7.33 9.67 2.83
N GLN A 261 -6.00 9.82 2.95
CA GLN A 261 -5.17 8.80 3.59
C GLN A 261 -5.53 8.60 5.07
N GLY A 262 -5.76 9.68 5.80
CA GLY A 262 -6.15 9.65 7.22
C GLY A 262 -7.49 8.92 7.45
N THR A 263 -8.52 9.24 6.66
CA THR A 263 -9.83 8.56 6.73
C THR A 263 -9.74 7.10 6.27
N GLY A 264 -8.83 6.80 5.34
CA GLY A 264 -8.51 5.42 4.93
C GLY A 264 -8.02 4.55 6.09
N VAL A 265 -7.24 5.12 7.02
CA VAL A 265 -6.84 4.41 8.25
C VAL A 265 -8.07 4.00 9.05
N LEU A 266 -9.01 4.93 9.26
CA LEU A 266 -10.25 4.64 10.01
C LEU A 266 -11.04 3.51 9.33
N GLY A 267 -11.17 3.55 8.00
CA GLY A 267 -11.81 2.48 7.24
C GLY A 267 -11.11 1.13 7.44
N SER A 268 -9.77 1.10 7.33
CA SER A 268 -8.99 -0.12 7.47
C SER A 268 -9.01 -0.73 8.88
N LEU A 269 -9.32 0.06 9.91
CA LEU A 269 -9.47 -0.40 11.29
C LEU A 269 -10.92 -0.84 11.60
N LEU A 270 -11.91 -0.05 11.21
CA LEU A 270 -13.30 -0.26 11.62
C LEU A 270 -14.00 -1.37 10.81
N ILE A 271 -13.72 -1.44 9.50
CA ILE A 271 -14.40 -2.40 8.62
C ILE A 271 -14.05 -3.86 8.94
N PRO A 272 -12.79 -4.24 9.21
CA PRO A 272 -12.47 -5.61 9.66
C PRO A 272 -13.21 -6.01 10.95
N ILE A 273 -13.35 -5.10 11.91
CA ILE A 273 -14.09 -5.34 13.15
C ILE A 273 -15.57 -5.62 12.84
N TRP A 274 -16.17 -4.83 11.96
CA TRP A 274 -17.55 -5.04 11.54
C TRP A 274 -17.72 -6.34 10.74
N ALA A 275 -16.80 -6.62 9.81
CA ALA A 275 -16.80 -7.85 9.01
C ALA A 275 -16.66 -9.11 9.87
N GLY A 276 -15.87 -9.06 10.95
CA GLY A 276 -15.69 -10.17 11.88
C GLY A 276 -16.96 -10.58 12.61
N ARG A 277 -17.94 -9.66 12.73
CA ARG A 277 -19.23 -9.92 13.37
C ARG A 277 -20.30 -10.51 12.43
N LYS A 278 -20.01 -10.62 11.14
CA LYS A 278 -20.94 -11.11 10.12
C LYS A 278 -20.42 -12.36 9.43
N LYS A 279 -21.30 -13.33 9.17
CA LYS A 279 -20.99 -14.53 8.38
C LYS A 279 -20.90 -14.21 6.88
N ASP A 280 -21.68 -13.23 6.41
CA ASP A 280 -21.79 -12.77 5.02
C ASP A 280 -21.33 -11.32 4.92
N GLN A 281 -20.31 -11.07 4.11
CA GLN A 281 -19.68 -9.76 3.95
C GLN A 281 -20.22 -8.95 2.76
N ARG A 282 -21.18 -9.48 1.99
CA ARG A 282 -21.71 -8.83 0.77
C ARG A 282 -22.31 -7.45 1.03
N SER A 283 -23.05 -7.28 2.14
CA SER A 283 -23.60 -5.98 2.52
C SER A 283 -22.52 -4.92 2.80
N ILE A 284 -21.42 -5.32 3.43
CA ILE A 284 -20.29 -4.41 3.71
C ILE A 284 -19.63 -3.99 2.39
N ILE A 285 -19.40 -4.96 1.48
CA ILE A 285 -18.82 -4.69 0.15
C ILE A 285 -19.71 -3.71 -0.62
N LEU A 286 -21.03 -3.94 -0.65
CA LEU A 286 -21.98 -3.05 -1.30
C LEU A 286 -21.88 -1.62 -0.75
N ILE A 287 -21.90 -1.46 0.56
CA ILE A 287 -21.80 -0.13 1.20
C ILE A 287 -20.48 0.55 0.82
N LEU A 288 -19.35 -0.14 0.91
CA LEU A 288 -18.04 0.44 0.58
C LEU A 288 -17.95 0.86 -0.89
N VAL A 289 -18.45 0.04 -1.82
CA VAL A 289 -18.43 0.38 -3.24
C VAL A 289 -19.41 1.50 -3.57
N LEU A 290 -20.56 1.58 -2.91
CA LEU A 290 -21.48 2.71 -3.05
C LEU A 290 -20.86 4.01 -2.53
N LEU A 291 -20.20 4.00 -1.37
CA LEU A 291 -19.47 5.16 -0.86
C LEU A 291 -18.38 5.62 -1.84
N GLU A 292 -17.63 4.68 -2.41
CA GLU A 292 -16.63 4.97 -3.44
C GLU A 292 -17.27 5.59 -4.69
N ALA A 293 -18.35 5.00 -5.22
CA ALA A 293 -19.04 5.50 -6.41
C ALA A 293 -19.63 6.91 -6.19
N ILE A 294 -20.28 7.15 -5.04
CA ILE A 294 -20.83 8.45 -4.67
C ILE A 294 -19.69 9.49 -4.59
N SER A 295 -18.56 9.13 -3.99
CA SER A 295 -17.40 10.02 -3.87
C SER A 295 -16.78 10.33 -5.24
N LEU A 296 -16.69 9.35 -6.14
CA LEU A 296 -16.21 9.54 -7.50
C LEU A 296 -17.12 10.50 -8.28
N VAL A 297 -18.44 10.33 -8.18
CA VAL A 297 -19.40 11.27 -8.78
C VAL A 297 -19.25 12.66 -8.17
N GLY A 298 -19.10 12.79 -6.85
CA GLY A 298 -18.82 14.06 -6.18
C GLY A 298 -17.54 14.74 -6.67
N LEU A 299 -16.49 13.94 -6.94
CA LEU A 299 -15.24 14.45 -7.52
C LEU A 299 -15.35 14.79 -9.01
N MET A 300 -16.35 14.30 -9.74
CA MET A 300 -16.62 14.77 -11.11
C MET A 300 -17.11 16.22 -11.12
N PHE A 301 -17.85 16.63 -10.08
CA PHE A 301 -18.44 17.97 -9.93
C PHE A 301 -18.02 18.60 -8.61
N PRO A 302 -16.72 18.82 -8.36
CA PRO A 302 -16.25 19.31 -7.08
C PRO A 302 -16.65 20.77 -6.91
N GLN A 303 -17.53 21.05 -5.94
CA GLN A 303 -17.82 22.38 -5.46
C GLN A 303 -16.94 22.68 -4.24
N ALA A 304 -16.54 23.95 -4.09
CA ALA A 304 -15.84 24.38 -2.89
C ALA A 304 -16.66 24.03 -1.64
N GLY A 305 -16.00 23.55 -0.60
CA GLY A 305 -16.64 23.12 0.65
C GLY A 305 -17.08 21.66 0.71
N LEU A 306 -17.35 20.99 -0.41
CA LEU A 306 -17.72 19.57 -0.43
C LEU A 306 -16.55 18.63 -0.72
N VAL A 307 -15.43 19.12 -1.28
CA VAL A 307 -14.23 18.31 -1.58
C VAL A 307 -13.75 17.51 -0.36
N PRO A 308 -13.65 18.08 0.87
CA PRO A 308 -13.25 17.32 2.04
C PRO A 308 -14.16 16.12 2.33
N ILE A 309 -15.46 16.23 2.04
CA ILE A 309 -16.42 15.13 2.22
C ILE A 309 -16.11 14.00 1.23
N TRP A 310 -15.96 14.33 -0.05
CA TRP A 310 -15.71 13.32 -1.10
C TRP A 310 -14.38 12.60 -0.89
N VAL A 311 -13.30 13.35 -0.59
CA VAL A 311 -11.99 12.72 -0.33
C VAL A 311 -11.98 11.90 0.96
N SER A 312 -12.76 12.30 1.98
CA SER A 312 -12.90 11.53 3.21
C SER A 312 -13.66 10.22 2.99
N LEU A 313 -14.77 10.27 2.28
CA LEU A 313 -15.59 9.08 1.98
C LEU A 313 -14.84 8.09 1.10
N ILE A 314 -14.15 8.55 0.05
CA ILE A 314 -13.37 7.66 -0.83
C ILE A 314 -12.18 7.06 -0.08
N GLY A 315 -11.50 7.84 0.76
CA GLY A 315 -10.43 7.33 1.61
C GLY A 315 -10.92 6.22 2.54
N PHE A 316 -12.02 6.48 3.27
CA PHE A 316 -12.64 5.50 4.15
C PHE A 316 -13.07 4.23 3.40
N ALA A 317 -13.71 4.37 2.23
CA ALA A 317 -14.19 3.26 1.42
C ALA A 317 -13.04 2.38 0.91
N LEU A 318 -11.96 2.98 0.41
CA LEU A 318 -10.79 2.26 -0.12
C LEU A 318 -9.97 1.62 1.00
N GLY A 319 -9.73 2.33 2.11
CA GLY A 319 -9.08 1.76 3.29
C GLY A 319 -9.89 0.62 3.90
N GLY A 320 -11.21 0.79 4.01
CA GLY A 320 -12.13 -0.25 4.45
C GLY A 320 -12.16 -1.47 3.53
N SER A 321 -12.12 -1.27 2.21
CA SER A 321 -12.04 -2.36 1.23
C SER A 321 -10.73 -3.14 1.35
N PHE A 322 -9.61 -2.47 1.62
CA PHE A 322 -8.33 -3.12 1.88
C PHE A 322 -8.37 -3.96 3.16
N GLY A 323 -8.84 -3.39 4.27
CA GLY A 323 -9.01 -4.13 5.51
C GLY A 323 -9.95 -5.34 5.36
N LEU A 324 -11.04 -5.16 4.60
CA LEU A 324 -12.00 -6.23 4.34
C LEU A 324 -11.39 -7.38 3.54
N VAL A 325 -10.58 -7.09 2.51
CA VAL A 325 -9.97 -8.16 1.70
C VAL A 325 -8.99 -9.01 2.52
N LEU A 326 -8.27 -8.41 3.46
CA LEU A 326 -7.41 -9.16 4.38
C LEU A 326 -8.23 -10.11 5.27
N MET A 327 -9.42 -9.68 5.72
CA MET A 327 -10.35 -10.55 6.44
C MET A 327 -10.95 -11.63 5.55
N LEU A 328 -11.30 -11.33 4.28
CA LEU A 328 -11.78 -12.33 3.33
C LEU A 328 -10.73 -13.42 3.09
N ILE A 329 -9.45 -13.09 2.99
CA ILE A 329 -8.37 -14.08 2.89
C ILE A 329 -8.44 -15.07 4.06
N ILE A 330 -8.62 -14.57 5.28
CA ILE A 330 -8.73 -15.41 6.48
C ILE A 330 -10.03 -16.24 6.46
N PHE A 331 -11.18 -15.61 6.18
CA PHE A 331 -12.49 -16.27 6.23
C PHE A 331 -12.71 -17.30 5.13
N ARG A 332 -12.03 -17.16 3.97
CA ARG A 332 -12.15 -18.06 2.82
C ARG A 332 -11.10 -19.17 2.84
N SER A 333 -10.22 -19.18 3.82
CA SER A 333 -9.22 -20.24 4.03
C SER A 333 -9.67 -21.20 5.12
N GLU A 334 -9.34 -22.48 4.96
CA GLU A 334 -9.62 -23.51 5.98
C GLU A 334 -8.63 -23.42 7.14
N ASP A 335 -7.36 -23.17 6.83
CA ASP A 335 -6.26 -23.11 7.78
C ASP A 335 -5.34 -21.92 7.54
N SER A 336 -4.37 -21.73 8.43
CA SER A 336 -3.38 -20.64 8.34
C SER A 336 -2.47 -20.78 7.12
N GLU A 337 -2.28 -22.00 6.62
CA GLU A 337 -1.43 -22.32 5.51
C GLU A 337 -2.09 -21.88 4.20
N THR A 338 -3.33 -22.28 3.97
CA THR A 338 -4.17 -21.81 2.85
C THR A 338 -4.35 -20.30 2.88
N ALA A 339 -4.50 -19.68 4.08
CA ALA A 339 -4.59 -18.24 4.21
C ALA A 339 -3.30 -17.52 3.74
N ALA A 340 -2.12 -18.06 4.10
CA ALA A 340 -0.85 -17.49 3.65
C ALA A 340 -0.66 -17.62 2.12
N GLU A 341 -1.08 -18.75 1.54
CA GLU A 341 -1.02 -19.01 0.10
C GLU A 341 -1.97 -18.09 -0.66
N LEU A 342 -3.23 -17.99 -0.21
CA LEU A 342 -4.23 -17.09 -0.80
C LEU A 342 -3.81 -15.63 -0.69
N SER A 343 -3.19 -15.24 0.43
CA SER A 343 -2.64 -13.89 0.60
C SER A 343 -1.52 -13.61 -0.41
N GLY A 344 -0.61 -14.56 -0.61
CA GLY A 344 0.45 -14.45 -1.61
C GLY A 344 -0.10 -14.32 -3.03
N MET A 345 -1.08 -15.15 -3.41
CA MET A 345 -1.75 -15.08 -4.71
C MET A 345 -2.47 -13.74 -4.89
N ALA A 346 -3.29 -13.33 -3.92
CA ALA A 346 -4.08 -12.12 -3.99
C ALA A 346 -3.22 -10.87 -4.08
N GLN A 347 -2.12 -10.79 -3.32
CA GLN A 347 -1.21 -9.66 -3.38
C GLN A 347 -0.41 -9.62 -4.68
N SER A 348 0.12 -10.75 -5.16
CA SER A 348 0.89 -10.78 -6.41
C SER A 348 0.02 -10.37 -7.61
N ILE A 349 -1.12 -11.04 -7.81
CA ILE A 349 -2.05 -10.73 -8.90
C ILE A 349 -2.67 -9.35 -8.70
N GLY A 350 -3.04 -9.03 -7.45
CA GLY A 350 -3.66 -7.76 -7.10
C GLY A 350 -2.77 -6.56 -7.43
N TYR A 351 -1.48 -6.60 -7.11
CA TYR A 351 -0.56 -5.51 -7.43
C TYR A 351 -0.26 -5.40 -8.93
N LEU A 352 -0.24 -6.51 -9.67
CA LEU A 352 -0.12 -6.46 -11.13
C LEU A 352 -1.34 -5.76 -11.77
N ILE A 353 -2.56 -6.08 -11.31
CA ILE A 353 -3.78 -5.37 -11.74
C ILE A 353 -3.70 -3.89 -11.33
N ALA A 354 -3.33 -3.60 -10.08
CA ALA A 354 -3.25 -2.24 -9.56
C ALA A 354 -2.25 -1.36 -10.32
N ALA A 355 -1.15 -1.94 -10.81
CA ALA A 355 -0.14 -1.23 -11.57
C ALA A 355 -0.66 -0.63 -12.89
N THR A 356 -1.68 -1.22 -13.49
CA THR A 356 -2.28 -0.68 -14.72
C THR A 356 -3.13 0.58 -14.45
N GLY A 357 -3.60 0.78 -13.21
CA GLY A 357 -4.54 1.83 -12.85
C GLY A 357 -4.04 3.25 -13.16
N PRO A 358 -2.95 3.72 -12.54
CA PRO A 358 -2.45 5.07 -12.75
C PRO A 358 -2.09 5.37 -14.22
N ILE A 359 -1.60 4.37 -14.95
CA ILE A 359 -1.25 4.51 -16.37
C ILE A 359 -2.51 4.69 -17.20
N LEU A 360 -3.48 3.77 -17.10
CA LEU A 360 -4.72 3.82 -17.88
C LEU A 360 -5.51 5.09 -17.58
N PHE A 361 -5.59 5.47 -16.30
CA PHE A 361 -6.30 6.67 -15.88
C PHE A 361 -5.69 7.94 -16.50
N GLY A 362 -4.35 8.07 -16.47
CA GLY A 362 -3.63 9.16 -17.11
C GLY A 362 -3.73 9.14 -18.63
N SER A 363 -3.66 7.94 -19.26
CA SER A 363 -3.80 7.79 -20.71
C SER A 363 -5.18 8.22 -21.21
N ILE A 364 -6.25 7.92 -20.45
CA ILE A 364 -7.60 8.38 -20.79
C ILE A 364 -7.65 9.91 -20.78
N PHE A 365 -7.03 10.56 -19.82
CA PHE A 365 -6.93 12.02 -19.80
C PHE A 365 -6.11 12.55 -20.98
N ASP A 366 -4.96 11.94 -21.29
CA ASP A 366 -4.11 12.35 -22.44
C ASP A 366 -4.91 12.33 -23.77
N LEU A 367 -5.81 11.34 -23.92
CA LEU A 367 -6.65 11.18 -25.11
C LEU A 367 -7.86 12.11 -25.16
N THR A 368 -8.44 12.43 -23.99
CA THR A 368 -9.75 13.11 -23.91
C THR A 368 -9.66 14.57 -23.44
N GLY A 369 -8.55 14.94 -22.79
CA GLY A 369 -8.38 16.26 -22.17
C GLY A 369 -9.31 16.53 -20.98
N ASN A 370 -10.03 15.52 -20.46
CA ASN A 370 -11.04 15.72 -19.43
C ASN A 370 -11.06 14.57 -18.40
N TRP A 371 -10.80 14.92 -17.13
CA TRP A 371 -10.81 13.97 -16.01
C TRP A 371 -12.16 13.24 -15.80
N SER A 372 -13.27 13.81 -16.27
CA SER A 372 -14.57 13.15 -16.11
C SER A 372 -14.64 11.79 -16.82
N TYR A 373 -13.96 11.62 -17.96
CA TYR A 373 -13.88 10.33 -18.64
C TYR A 373 -13.03 9.32 -17.84
N SER A 374 -11.90 9.78 -17.29
CA SER A 374 -11.06 8.94 -16.42
C SER A 374 -11.81 8.51 -15.15
N ILE A 375 -12.57 9.40 -14.52
CA ILE A 375 -13.40 9.08 -13.35
C ILE A 375 -14.55 8.13 -13.77
N GLY A 376 -15.17 8.35 -14.93
CA GLY A 376 -16.18 7.45 -15.48
C GLY A 376 -15.65 6.01 -15.68
N PHE A 377 -14.42 5.88 -16.19
CA PHE A 377 -13.74 4.59 -16.26
C PHE A 377 -13.55 3.95 -14.87
N LEU A 378 -13.19 4.74 -13.85
CA LEU A 378 -13.04 4.23 -12.49
C LEU A 378 -14.38 3.79 -11.89
N LEU A 379 -15.51 4.40 -12.28
CA LEU A 379 -16.85 3.92 -11.91
C LEU A 379 -17.15 2.54 -12.52
N ILE A 380 -16.73 2.29 -13.77
CA ILE A 380 -16.83 0.95 -14.39
C ILE A 380 -16.00 -0.07 -13.61
N ILE A 381 -14.76 0.30 -13.23
CA ILE A 381 -13.90 -0.54 -12.38
C ILE A 381 -14.57 -0.83 -11.03
N ALA A 382 -15.24 0.17 -10.41
CA ALA A 382 -15.98 -0.01 -9.17
C ALA A 382 -17.16 -1.00 -9.33
N ALA A 383 -17.87 -0.98 -10.46
CA ALA A 383 -18.94 -1.94 -10.77
C ALA A 383 -18.38 -3.38 -10.92
N VAL A 384 -17.25 -3.55 -11.62
CA VAL A 384 -16.58 -4.86 -11.74
C VAL A 384 -16.06 -5.32 -10.37
N LYS A 385 -15.51 -4.40 -9.57
CA LYS A 385 -15.09 -4.65 -8.18
C LYS A 385 -16.25 -5.12 -7.32
N LEU A 386 -17.44 -4.51 -7.46
CA LEU A 386 -18.65 -4.93 -6.76
C LEU A 386 -19.01 -6.38 -7.13
N TYR A 387 -19.06 -6.71 -8.40
CA TYR A 387 -19.40 -8.06 -8.88
C TYR A 387 -18.43 -9.12 -8.30
N MET A 388 -17.14 -8.90 -8.41
CA MET A 388 -16.12 -9.80 -7.86
C MET A 388 -16.17 -9.86 -6.33
N GLY A 389 -16.38 -8.70 -5.69
CA GLY A 389 -16.51 -8.59 -4.24
C GLY A 389 -17.73 -9.33 -3.68
N LEU A 390 -18.89 -9.22 -4.30
CA LEU A 390 -20.09 -9.97 -3.90
C LEU A 390 -19.85 -11.48 -3.97
N GLY A 391 -19.11 -11.94 -4.98
CA GLY A 391 -18.70 -13.34 -5.07
C GLY A 391 -17.70 -13.77 -3.99
N ALA A 392 -16.73 -12.91 -3.67
CA ALA A 392 -15.75 -13.15 -2.60
C ALA A 392 -16.37 -13.04 -1.20
N GLY A 393 -17.38 -12.17 -1.03
CA GLY A 393 -18.09 -11.94 0.22
C GLY A 393 -19.12 -13.02 0.59
N LYS A 394 -19.51 -13.89 -0.34
CA LYS A 394 -20.41 -15.03 -0.07
C LYS A 394 -19.71 -16.04 0.85
N PRO A 395 -20.39 -16.56 1.90
CA PRO A 395 -19.82 -17.60 2.74
C PRO A 395 -19.36 -18.83 1.95
N GLY A 396 -18.20 -19.34 2.29
CA GLY A 396 -17.54 -20.49 1.65
C GLY A 396 -16.08 -20.53 2.02
N LYS A 397 -15.43 -21.68 1.85
CA LYS A 397 -14.01 -21.88 2.09
C LYS A 397 -13.35 -22.52 0.86
N ILE A 398 -12.09 -22.23 0.68
CA ILE A 398 -11.24 -22.88 -0.32
C ILE A 398 -10.72 -24.15 0.34
N SER A 399 -11.25 -25.31 -0.10
CA SER A 399 -10.85 -26.63 0.36
C SER A 399 -9.58 -27.10 -0.37
N GLN A 400 -8.74 -27.87 0.33
CA GLN A 400 -7.58 -28.53 -0.29
C GLN A 400 -7.98 -29.85 -1.00
N GLU A 401 -9.22 -30.29 -0.85
CA GLU A 401 -9.74 -31.47 -1.54
C GLU A 401 -10.30 -31.09 -2.91
N ASN A 402 -9.49 -31.31 -3.94
CA ASN A 402 -9.79 -31.97 -5.22
C ASN A 402 -8.62 -31.85 -6.17
#